data_a725c80362d51463e5c67279c0be30de
#
_entry.id   a725c80362d51463e5c67279c0be30de
#
_cell.length_a   1.000
_cell.length_b   1.000
_cell.length_c   1.000
_cell.angle_alpha   90.00
_cell.angle_beta   90.00
_cell.angle_gamma   90.00
#
_symmetry.space_group_name_H-M   'P 1'
#
loop_
_entity.id
_entity.type
_entity.pdbx_description
1 polymer ?
#
loop_
_entity_poly.entity_id
_entity_poly.type
_entity_poly.pdbx_seq_one_letter_code
_entity_poly.pdbx_strand_id
1 'polypeptide(L)'
;MKVTYIYHSSFAVELEKSMLIFDYYGKGDLPERPAGKQVYFLNSHSHPDHFSKTIFNLREQFGGAEYVLAREIRLKPEEKKVWIHSLRPETDVEIGNLKIRTLKSTDIGVAFMVETEGRRIYHAGDLNWWHWEGEDKAWNNNMAANYKREIKELDGCGMDVAFVPLDGRLENAYYWGMKYFLEHVPVKAVFPMHCWDHYEICQKVQDEPSMQGLLEHFHPIEYKGQEWTLC
;
A
#
# COMPACT_ATOMS: atom_id res chain seq x y z
N MET A 1 2.37 11.66 -13.34
CA MET A 1 2.56 10.44 -12.53
C MET A 1 1.68 9.34 -13.11
N LYS A 2 2.22 8.12 -13.30
CA LYS A 2 1.43 6.97 -13.77
C LYS A 2 1.28 5.95 -12.64
N VAL A 3 0.07 5.44 -12.42
CA VAL A 3 -0.23 4.37 -11.47
C VAL A 3 -0.64 3.14 -12.26
N THR A 4 -0.10 1.98 -11.92
CA THR A 4 -0.46 0.69 -12.51
C THR A 4 -0.90 -0.26 -11.40
N TYR A 5 -2.11 -0.78 -11.47
CA TYR A 5 -2.55 -1.88 -10.63
C TYR A 5 -1.97 -3.19 -11.16
N ILE A 6 -1.19 -3.89 -10.37
CA ILE A 6 -0.59 -5.15 -10.77
C ILE A 6 -1.51 -6.30 -10.38
N TYR A 7 -1.72 -6.49 -9.09
CA TYR A 7 -2.64 -7.49 -8.56
C TYR A 7 -2.76 -7.40 -7.03
N HIS A 8 -3.94 -7.61 -6.46
CA HIS A 8 -4.23 -7.65 -5.03
C HIS A 8 -3.83 -6.34 -4.33
N SER A 9 -2.70 -6.32 -3.61
CA SER A 9 -2.14 -5.12 -3.00
C SER A 9 -0.91 -4.57 -3.73
N SER A 10 -0.57 -5.16 -4.90
CA SER A 10 0.59 -4.77 -5.68
C SER A 10 0.27 -3.63 -6.64
N PHE A 11 0.99 -2.52 -6.50
CA PHE A 11 0.88 -1.35 -7.38
C PHE A 11 2.27 -0.87 -7.81
N ALA A 12 2.36 -0.31 -9.00
CA ALA A 12 3.51 0.48 -9.42
C ALA A 12 3.12 1.95 -9.57
N VAL A 13 3.98 2.84 -9.07
CA VAL A 13 3.86 4.29 -9.24
C VAL A 13 5.09 4.78 -9.97
N GLU A 14 4.91 5.23 -11.21
CA GLU A 14 5.97 5.78 -12.03
C GLU A 14 5.95 7.30 -11.98
N LEU A 15 7.06 7.89 -11.54
CA LEU A 15 7.32 9.31 -11.45
C LEU A 15 8.34 9.75 -12.53
N GLU A 16 8.84 10.97 -12.46
CA GLU A 16 9.82 11.47 -13.45
C GLU A 16 11.18 10.74 -13.35
N LYS A 17 11.69 10.54 -12.13
CA LYS A 17 13.02 9.96 -11.86
C LYS A 17 12.97 8.60 -11.17
N SER A 18 11.81 8.19 -10.68
CA SER A 18 11.64 7.00 -9.86
C SER A 18 10.47 6.14 -10.32
N MET A 19 10.55 4.84 -10.00
CA MET A 19 9.43 3.91 -10.02
C MET A 19 9.37 3.21 -8.67
N LEU A 20 8.22 3.27 -8.01
CA LEU A 20 7.93 2.59 -6.75
C LEU A 20 7.04 1.40 -7.04
N ILE A 21 7.42 0.21 -6.60
CA ILE A 21 6.63 -1.02 -6.74
C ILE A 21 6.31 -1.52 -5.34
N PHE A 22 5.03 -1.45 -4.97
CA PHE A 22 4.55 -1.85 -3.66
C PHE A 22 4.04 -3.30 -3.66
N ASP A 23 4.36 -4.02 -2.59
CA ASP A 23 3.85 -5.35 -2.25
C ASP A 23 3.80 -6.36 -3.41
N TYR A 24 4.79 -6.30 -4.30
CA TYR A 24 4.92 -7.29 -5.37
C TYR A 24 5.49 -8.59 -4.83
N TYR A 25 4.81 -9.68 -5.12
CA TYR A 25 5.14 -11.01 -4.62
C TYR A 25 5.28 -12.07 -5.73
N GLY A 26 5.38 -11.62 -6.99
CA GLY A 26 5.59 -12.49 -8.14
C GLY A 26 4.31 -12.87 -8.88
N LYS A 27 3.18 -12.22 -8.59
CA LYS A 27 1.93 -12.37 -9.34
C LYS A 27 1.52 -11.07 -10.02
N GLY A 28 0.92 -11.20 -11.19
CA GLY A 28 0.61 -10.09 -12.09
C GLY A 28 1.83 -9.63 -12.89
N ASP A 29 1.58 -8.94 -13.98
CA ASP A 29 2.61 -8.45 -14.88
C ASP A 29 3.16 -7.12 -14.36
N LEU A 30 4.48 -7.05 -14.19
CA LEU A 30 5.16 -5.80 -13.88
C LEU A 30 5.19 -4.90 -15.12
N PRO A 31 5.02 -3.59 -14.95
CA PRO A 31 5.26 -2.64 -16.03
C PRO A 31 6.72 -2.75 -16.51
N GLU A 32 6.96 -2.38 -17.77
CA GLU A 32 8.32 -2.32 -18.29
C GLU A 32 9.19 -1.36 -17.45
N ARG A 33 10.46 -1.73 -17.30
CA ARG A 33 11.41 -0.87 -16.62
C ARG A 33 11.55 0.46 -17.37
N PRO A 34 11.26 1.59 -16.74
CA PRO A 34 11.46 2.89 -17.37
C PRO A 34 12.95 3.23 -17.46
N ALA A 35 13.40 3.63 -18.65
CA ALA A 35 14.79 3.99 -18.88
C ALA A 35 15.22 5.18 -18.00
N GLY A 36 16.38 5.08 -17.38
CA GLY A 36 16.98 6.15 -16.59
C GLY A 36 16.36 6.43 -15.23
N LYS A 37 15.35 5.64 -14.79
CA LYS A 37 14.71 5.81 -13.49
C LYS A 37 15.28 4.84 -12.45
N GLN A 38 15.36 5.31 -11.21
CA GLN A 38 15.64 4.44 -10.07
C GLN A 38 14.39 3.66 -9.69
N VAL A 39 14.52 2.36 -9.50
CA VAL A 39 13.40 1.49 -9.11
C VAL A 39 13.55 1.04 -7.66
N TYR A 40 12.44 1.09 -6.93
CA TYR A 40 12.32 0.65 -5.55
C TYR A 40 11.19 -0.37 -5.42
N PHE A 41 11.47 -1.51 -4.81
CA PHE A 41 10.45 -2.44 -4.32
C PHE A 41 10.24 -2.20 -2.84
N LEU A 42 8.99 -1.94 -2.44
CA LEU A 42 8.60 -1.70 -1.06
C LEU A 42 7.62 -2.80 -0.64
N ASN A 43 7.98 -3.62 0.35
CA ASN A 43 7.10 -4.69 0.83
C ASN A 43 6.76 -4.48 2.30
N SER A 44 5.47 -4.38 2.55
CA SER A 44 4.89 -4.01 3.85
C SER A 44 5.00 -5.09 4.91
N HIS A 45 4.98 -6.37 4.52
CA HIS A 45 5.10 -7.51 5.43
C HIS A 45 5.38 -8.83 4.69
N SER A 46 5.52 -9.92 5.46
CA SER A 46 5.99 -11.22 4.96
C SER A 46 4.91 -12.18 4.48
N HIS A 47 3.63 -11.84 4.53
CA HIS A 47 2.58 -12.70 4.01
C HIS A 47 2.79 -13.01 2.51
N PRO A 48 2.46 -14.23 2.05
CA PRO A 48 2.81 -14.70 0.71
C PRO A 48 2.07 -13.96 -0.43
N ASP A 49 1.08 -13.18 -0.11
CA ASP A 49 0.33 -12.28 -1.01
C ASP A 49 0.83 -10.83 -1.01
N HIS A 50 1.89 -10.54 -0.23
CA HIS A 50 2.56 -9.25 -0.18
C HIS A 50 4.07 -9.34 -0.43
N PHE A 51 4.68 -10.51 -0.19
CA PHE A 51 6.12 -10.67 -0.34
C PHE A 51 6.51 -12.07 -0.83
N SER A 52 7.47 -12.09 -1.74
CA SER A 52 8.21 -13.31 -2.13
C SER A 52 9.67 -12.97 -2.36
N LYS A 53 10.58 -13.82 -1.89
CA LYS A 53 12.02 -13.64 -2.14
C LYS A 53 12.40 -13.69 -3.63
N THR A 54 11.52 -14.18 -4.48
CA THR A 54 11.72 -14.20 -5.93
C THR A 54 11.90 -12.81 -6.53
N ILE A 55 11.40 -11.75 -5.86
CA ILE A 55 11.57 -10.37 -6.29
C ILE A 55 13.04 -9.95 -6.39
N PHE A 56 13.93 -10.55 -5.60
CA PHE A 56 15.36 -10.23 -5.64
C PHE A 56 16.02 -10.63 -6.98
N ASN A 57 15.45 -11.59 -7.71
CA ASN A 57 15.89 -11.98 -9.02
C ASN A 57 15.62 -10.91 -10.09
N LEU A 58 14.72 -9.95 -9.78
CA LEU A 58 14.36 -8.86 -10.69
C LEU A 58 15.35 -7.69 -10.64
N ARG A 59 16.28 -7.69 -9.68
CA ARG A 59 17.16 -6.55 -9.43
C ARG A 59 17.86 -6.05 -10.70
N GLU A 60 18.50 -6.93 -11.44
CA GLU A 60 19.24 -6.58 -12.66
C GLU A 60 18.29 -6.15 -13.80
N GLN A 61 17.16 -6.84 -13.94
CA GLN A 61 16.11 -6.48 -14.91
C GLN A 61 15.63 -5.03 -14.69
N PHE A 62 15.52 -4.62 -13.41
CA PHE A 62 15.12 -3.27 -13.03
C PHE A 62 16.31 -2.33 -12.75
N GLY A 63 17.50 -2.61 -13.36
CA GLY A 63 18.64 -1.72 -13.39
C GLY A 63 19.31 -1.47 -12.06
N GLY A 64 19.39 -2.47 -11.22
CA GLY A 64 19.95 -2.36 -9.90
C GLY A 64 18.95 -1.84 -8.88
N ALA A 65 17.69 -2.33 -8.92
CA ALA A 65 16.63 -1.93 -8.00
C ALA A 65 17.05 -2.02 -6.53
N GLU A 66 16.50 -1.12 -5.71
CA GLU A 66 16.62 -1.11 -4.25
C GLU A 66 15.37 -1.73 -3.63
N TYR A 67 15.52 -2.33 -2.45
CA TYR A 67 14.43 -3.01 -1.75
C TYR A 67 14.24 -2.43 -0.36
N VAL A 68 13.03 -1.99 -0.06
CA VAL A 68 12.63 -1.46 1.25
C VAL A 68 11.63 -2.44 1.87
N LEU A 69 12.07 -3.15 2.89
CA LEU A 69 11.30 -4.25 3.46
C LEU A 69 10.92 -3.95 4.91
N ALA A 70 9.72 -4.31 5.31
CA ALA A 70 9.40 -4.35 6.73
C ALA A 70 10.37 -5.27 7.47
N ARG A 71 10.79 -4.86 8.68
CA ARG A 71 11.82 -5.61 9.44
C ARG A 71 11.40 -7.01 9.84
N GLU A 72 10.12 -7.27 9.93
CA GLU A 72 9.60 -8.59 10.25
C GLU A 72 9.83 -9.60 9.10
N ILE A 73 10.06 -9.12 7.86
CA ILE A 73 10.52 -9.94 6.73
C ILE A 73 11.94 -10.44 7.05
N ARG A 74 12.04 -11.71 7.44
CA ARG A 74 13.30 -12.30 7.89
C ARG A 74 14.15 -12.77 6.73
N LEU A 75 15.33 -12.16 6.62
CA LEU A 75 16.37 -12.59 5.68
C LEU A 75 17.48 -13.30 6.43
N LYS A 76 18.01 -14.37 5.81
CA LYS A 76 19.22 -15.03 6.31
C LYS A 76 20.42 -14.09 6.16
N PRO A 77 21.51 -14.28 6.93
CA PRO A 77 22.70 -13.40 6.84
C PRO A 77 23.24 -13.24 5.42
N GLU A 78 23.29 -14.31 4.63
CA GLU A 78 23.77 -14.32 3.26
C GLU A 78 22.85 -13.61 2.26
N GLU A 79 21.57 -13.45 2.60
CA GLU A 79 20.57 -12.74 1.80
C GLU A 79 20.62 -11.22 2.01
N LYS A 80 21.24 -10.77 3.12
CA LYS A 80 21.35 -9.34 3.44
C LYS A 80 22.35 -8.68 2.51
N LYS A 81 21.91 -7.66 1.81
CA LYS A 81 22.73 -6.90 0.85
C LYS A 81 22.59 -5.40 1.13
N VAL A 82 23.55 -4.62 0.68
CA VAL A 82 23.57 -3.15 0.88
C VAL A 82 22.39 -2.44 0.23
N TRP A 83 21.79 -3.03 -0.77
CA TRP A 83 20.61 -2.55 -1.49
C TRP A 83 19.28 -3.06 -0.91
N ILE A 84 19.31 -3.66 0.30
CA ILE A 84 18.12 -4.08 1.05
C ILE A 84 18.06 -3.30 2.36
N HIS A 85 17.03 -2.49 2.49
CA HIS A 85 16.79 -1.64 3.64
C HIS A 85 15.64 -2.24 4.47
N SER A 86 15.90 -2.50 5.74
CA SER A 86 14.93 -3.14 6.65
C SER A 86 14.39 -2.11 7.63
N LEU A 87 13.11 -1.78 7.54
CA LEU A 87 12.47 -0.73 8.34
C LEU A 87 11.55 -1.30 9.42
N ARG A 88 11.61 -0.69 10.59
CA ARG A 88 10.66 -0.94 11.69
C ARG A 88 9.41 -0.07 11.49
N PRO A 89 8.28 -0.40 12.15
CA PRO A 89 7.24 0.59 12.37
C PRO A 89 7.77 1.87 13.01
N GLU A 90 7.08 2.99 12.79
CA GLU A 90 7.39 4.30 13.40
C GLU A 90 8.83 4.77 13.11
N THR A 91 9.29 4.55 11.87
CA THR A 91 10.62 4.96 11.40
C THR A 91 10.50 6.06 10.35
N ASP A 92 11.28 7.13 10.51
CA ASP A 92 11.52 8.14 9.49
C ASP A 92 12.94 7.96 8.95
N VAL A 93 13.10 7.82 7.62
CA VAL A 93 14.40 7.55 6.98
C VAL A 93 14.45 8.08 5.54
N GLU A 94 15.65 8.41 5.08
CA GLU A 94 15.92 8.72 3.67
C GLU A 94 16.68 7.56 3.03
N ILE A 95 16.17 7.08 1.88
CA ILE A 95 16.79 6.02 1.07
C ILE A 95 16.81 6.51 -0.39
N GLY A 96 18.00 6.77 -0.92
CA GLY A 96 18.14 7.41 -2.23
C GLY A 96 17.43 8.76 -2.27
N ASN A 97 16.45 8.90 -3.14
CA ASN A 97 15.62 10.11 -3.26
C ASN A 97 14.25 9.98 -2.55
N LEU A 98 14.04 8.91 -1.79
CA LEU A 98 12.82 8.69 -1.03
C LEU A 98 12.98 9.18 0.42
N LYS A 99 12.00 9.93 0.92
CA LYS A 99 11.76 10.10 2.35
C LYS A 99 10.62 9.18 2.75
N ILE A 100 10.87 8.28 3.67
CA ILE A 100 9.92 7.23 4.03
C ILE A 100 9.59 7.36 5.51
N ARG A 101 8.30 7.46 5.82
CA ARG A 101 7.76 7.23 7.15
C ARG A 101 6.99 5.93 7.14
N THR A 102 7.18 5.11 8.16
CA THR A 102 6.43 3.87 8.36
C THR A 102 5.49 4.00 9.55
N LEU A 103 4.25 3.51 9.39
CA LEU A 103 3.29 3.35 10.47
C LEU A 103 3.22 1.88 10.88
N LYS A 104 2.72 1.62 12.08
CA LYS A 104 2.54 0.24 12.55
C LYS A 104 1.28 -0.37 11.95
N SER A 105 1.42 -1.51 11.27
CA SER A 105 0.26 -2.27 10.80
C SER A 105 -0.60 -2.79 11.97
N THR A 106 -1.88 -2.92 11.74
CA THR A 106 -2.84 -3.57 12.65
C THR A 106 -2.85 -5.09 12.49
N ASP A 107 -2.22 -5.59 11.44
CA ASP A 107 -1.84 -6.99 11.29
C ASP A 107 -0.33 -7.13 11.61
N ILE A 108 0.52 -7.42 10.64
CA ILE A 108 1.98 -7.45 10.80
C ILE A 108 2.63 -6.43 9.85
N GLY A 109 3.91 -6.08 10.13
CA GLY A 109 4.68 -5.19 9.27
C GLY A 109 4.34 -3.72 9.42
N VAL A 110 4.31 -3.01 8.28
CA VAL A 110 4.21 -1.55 8.23
C VAL A 110 3.27 -1.07 7.12
N ALA A 111 2.72 0.15 7.29
CA ALA A 111 2.27 0.97 6.18
C ALA A 111 3.38 1.93 5.78
N PHE A 112 3.45 2.32 4.53
CA PHE A 112 4.42 3.27 3.98
C PHE A 112 3.77 4.61 3.66
N MET A 113 4.37 5.71 4.11
CA MET A 113 4.21 7.03 3.54
C MET A 113 5.53 7.42 2.90
N VAL A 114 5.53 7.65 1.59
CA VAL A 114 6.72 7.95 0.80
C VAL A 114 6.59 9.34 0.19
N GLU A 115 7.57 10.20 0.47
CA GLU A 115 7.71 11.49 -0.19
C GLU A 115 8.88 11.43 -1.18
N THR A 116 8.61 11.75 -2.43
CA THR A 116 9.61 11.84 -3.48
C THR A 116 9.12 12.73 -4.62
N GLU A 117 10.01 13.47 -5.24
CA GLU A 117 9.71 14.33 -6.41
C GLU A 117 8.51 15.28 -6.20
N GLY A 118 8.34 15.76 -4.94
CA GLY A 118 7.24 16.65 -4.57
C GLY A 118 5.87 15.95 -4.48
N ARG A 119 5.83 14.63 -4.50
CA ARG A 119 4.64 13.81 -4.34
C ARG A 119 4.68 13.03 -3.03
N ARG A 120 3.50 12.83 -2.44
CA ARG A 120 3.30 12.03 -1.25
C ARG A 120 2.39 10.84 -1.57
N ILE A 121 2.92 9.65 -1.36
CA ILE A 121 2.30 8.38 -1.72
C ILE A 121 2.14 7.54 -0.46
N TYR A 122 0.92 7.07 -0.19
CA TYR A 122 0.61 6.19 0.92
C TYR A 122 0.26 4.79 0.43
N HIS A 123 0.84 3.78 1.07
CA HIS A 123 0.47 2.38 0.86
C HIS A 123 0.23 1.73 2.22
N ALA A 124 -1.01 1.35 2.47
CA ALA A 124 -1.42 0.86 3.78
C ALA A 124 -0.79 -0.49 4.16
N GLY A 125 -0.32 -1.31 3.19
CA GLY A 125 -0.12 -2.72 3.48
C GLY A 125 -1.39 -3.29 4.09
N ASP A 126 -1.26 -4.00 5.20
CA ASP A 126 -2.41 -4.51 5.95
C ASP A 126 -2.76 -3.65 7.19
N LEU A 127 -2.40 -2.37 7.16
CA LEU A 127 -2.95 -1.41 8.10
C LEU A 127 -4.40 -1.10 7.74
N ASN A 128 -5.33 -1.78 8.39
CA ASN A 128 -6.76 -1.65 8.16
C ASN A 128 -7.56 -1.80 9.46
N TRP A 129 -8.82 -1.39 9.44
CA TRP A 129 -9.78 -1.67 10.51
C TRP A 129 -10.38 -3.07 10.31
N TRP A 130 -9.61 -4.10 10.71
CA TRP A 130 -10.03 -5.50 10.61
C TRP A 130 -11.12 -5.82 11.63
N HIS A 131 -12.36 -5.53 11.28
CA HIS A 131 -13.51 -5.89 12.11
C HIS A 131 -14.09 -7.23 11.63
N TRP A 132 -13.93 -8.27 12.44
CA TRP A 132 -14.44 -9.60 12.13
C TRP A 132 -15.69 -9.89 12.96
N GLU A 133 -16.80 -10.28 12.33
CA GLU A 133 -18.05 -10.60 13.04
C GLU A 133 -17.90 -11.82 13.97
N GLY A 134 -16.96 -12.73 13.70
CA GLY A 134 -16.65 -13.90 14.53
C GLY A 134 -15.78 -13.62 15.76
N GLU A 135 -15.20 -12.41 15.88
CA GLU A 135 -14.35 -12.03 16.99
C GLU A 135 -15.16 -11.36 18.12
N ASP A 136 -14.63 -11.45 19.34
CA ASP A 136 -15.32 -10.82 20.47
C ASP A 136 -15.26 -9.27 20.40
N LYS A 137 -16.19 -8.65 21.16
CA LYS A 137 -16.31 -7.19 21.18
C LYS A 137 -15.02 -6.48 21.66
N ALA A 138 -14.29 -7.09 22.61
CA ALA A 138 -13.07 -6.48 23.17
C ALA A 138 -11.95 -6.49 22.10
N TRP A 139 -11.83 -7.58 21.36
CA TRP A 139 -10.89 -7.70 20.24
C TRP A 139 -11.19 -6.66 19.16
N ASN A 140 -12.44 -6.59 18.69
CA ASN A 140 -12.87 -5.65 17.66
C ASN A 140 -12.70 -4.18 18.11
N ASN A 141 -12.98 -3.87 19.38
CA ASN A 141 -12.74 -2.52 19.93
C ASN A 141 -11.26 -2.16 19.96
N ASN A 142 -10.39 -3.10 20.34
CA ASN A 142 -8.94 -2.89 20.36
C ASN A 142 -8.40 -2.70 18.95
N MET A 143 -8.86 -3.49 18.00
CA MET A 143 -8.54 -3.35 16.58
C MET A 143 -8.91 -1.96 16.05
N ALA A 144 -10.13 -1.50 16.31
CA ALA A 144 -10.61 -0.17 15.94
C ALA A 144 -9.73 0.94 16.56
N ALA A 145 -9.39 0.83 17.84
CA ALA A 145 -8.57 1.80 18.55
C ALA A 145 -7.15 1.87 17.96
N ASN A 146 -6.55 0.71 17.67
CA ASN A 146 -5.22 0.64 17.07
C ASN A 146 -5.21 1.27 15.67
N TYR A 147 -6.15 0.89 14.80
CA TYR A 147 -6.26 1.46 13.47
C TYR A 147 -6.41 2.99 13.52
N LYS A 148 -7.36 3.47 14.30
CA LYS A 148 -7.63 4.91 14.43
C LYS A 148 -6.44 5.69 14.97
N ARG A 149 -5.66 5.10 15.88
CA ARG A 149 -4.44 5.73 16.38
C ARG A 149 -3.41 5.92 15.26
N GLU A 150 -3.17 4.89 14.46
CA GLU A 150 -2.19 4.97 13.36
C GLU A 150 -2.63 5.98 12.28
N ILE A 151 -3.93 6.01 11.92
CA ILE A 151 -4.42 6.97 10.93
C ILE A 151 -4.31 8.42 11.43
N LYS A 152 -4.45 8.67 12.73
CA LYS A 152 -4.24 10.00 13.32
C LYS A 152 -2.83 10.55 13.13
N GLU A 153 -1.82 9.69 12.99
CA GLU A 153 -0.44 10.12 12.66
C GLU A 153 -0.35 10.77 11.27
N LEU A 154 -1.37 10.59 10.43
CA LEU A 154 -1.51 11.18 9.11
C LEU A 154 -2.41 12.43 9.08
N ASP A 155 -2.97 12.85 10.21
CA ASP A 155 -3.84 14.04 10.28
C ASP A 155 -3.14 15.25 9.68
N GLY A 156 -3.80 15.91 8.74
CA GLY A 156 -3.27 17.07 8.02
C GLY A 156 -2.20 16.75 6.96
N CYS A 157 -1.82 15.49 6.82
CA CYS A 157 -0.91 15.04 5.77
C CYS A 157 -1.70 14.76 4.49
N GLY A 158 -1.79 15.72 3.56
CA GLY A 158 -2.41 15.45 2.25
C GLY A 158 -1.61 14.42 1.44
N MET A 159 -2.29 13.47 0.80
CA MET A 159 -1.69 12.47 -0.08
C MET A 159 -1.98 12.78 -1.55
N ASP A 160 -1.00 12.65 -2.42
CA ASP A 160 -1.25 12.69 -3.87
C ASP A 160 -1.87 11.37 -4.34
N VAL A 161 -1.41 10.24 -3.77
CA VAL A 161 -1.95 8.90 -4.04
C VAL A 161 -2.03 8.10 -2.74
N ALA A 162 -3.12 7.37 -2.55
CA ALA A 162 -3.26 6.42 -1.45
C ALA A 162 -3.80 5.07 -1.94
N PHE A 163 -3.20 3.99 -1.45
CA PHE A 163 -3.65 2.61 -1.63
C PHE A 163 -4.17 2.11 -0.29
N VAL A 164 -5.47 1.80 -0.23
CA VAL A 164 -6.18 1.51 1.03
C VAL A 164 -6.98 0.21 0.90
N PRO A 165 -6.91 -0.70 1.89
CA PRO A 165 -7.63 -1.96 1.83
C PRO A 165 -9.15 -1.79 1.73
N LEU A 166 -9.74 -2.63 0.87
CA LEU A 166 -11.18 -2.80 0.70
C LEU A 166 -11.45 -4.30 0.58
N ASP A 167 -11.73 -4.96 1.70
CA ASP A 167 -11.75 -6.43 1.79
C ASP A 167 -13.15 -6.97 2.06
N GLY A 168 -13.71 -7.65 1.06
CA GLY A 168 -15.06 -8.21 1.11
C GLY A 168 -15.28 -9.29 2.19
N ARG A 169 -14.20 -9.91 2.71
CA ARG A 169 -14.27 -10.88 3.79
C ARG A 169 -14.76 -10.28 5.11
N LEU A 170 -14.64 -8.96 5.26
CA LEU A 170 -15.14 -8.23 6.43
C LEU A 170 -16.66 -7.97 6.39
N GLU A 171 -17.36 -8.55 5.43
CA GLU A 171 -18.83 -8.50 5.32
C GLU A 171 -19.36 -7.05 5.36
N ASN A 172 -20.09 -6.68 6.42
CA ASN A 172 -20.64 -5.31 6.55
C ASN A 172 -19.57 -4.26 6.89
N ALA A 173 -18.42 -4.67 7.40
CA ALA A 173 -17.33 -3.78 7.81
C ALA A 173 -16.29 -3.55 6.69
N TYR A 174 -16.48 -4.10 5.48
CA TYR A 174 -15.51 -4.12 4.39
C TYR A 174 -14.94 -2.74 4.00
N TYR A 175 -15.68 -1.68 4.22
CA TYR A 175 -15.31 -0.30 3.87
C TYR A 175 -14.93 0.57 5.07
N TRP A 176 -15.08 0.09 6.31
CA TRP A 176 -14.90 0.94 7.50
C TRP A 176 -13.51 1.55 7.61
N GLY A 177 -12.48 0.79 7.26
CA GLY A 177 -11.11 1.27 7.25
C GLY A 177 -10.92 2.40 6.23
N MET A 178 -11.33 2.18 4.99
CA MET A 178 -11.25 3.18 3.93
C MET A 178 -12.07 4.44 4.28
N LYS A 179 -13.28 4.27 4.81
CA LYS A 179 -14.12 5.38 5.25
C LYS A 179 -13.40 6.25 6.27
N TYR A 180 -12.92 5.65 7.35
CA TYR A 180 -12.22 6.37 8.40
C TYR A 180 -10.95 7.08 7.87
N PHE A 181 -10.20 6.43 6.99
CA PHE A 181 -9.04 7.03 6.34
C PHE A 181 -9.42 8.29 5.56
N LEU A 182 -10.44 8.21 4.69
CA LEU A 182 -10.88 9.34 3.87
C LEU A 182 -11.53 10.48 4.65
N GLU A 183 -12.09 10.20 5.83
CA GLU A 183 -12.62 11.23 6.74
C GLU A 183 -11.50 12.06 7.42
N HIS A 184 -10.26 11.54 7.50
CA HIS A 184 -9.17 12.14 8.26
C HIS A 184 -7.98 12.57 7.39
N VAL A 185 -7.79 11.94 6.24
CA VAL A 185 -6.63 12.17 5.38
C VAL A 185 -7.06 12.70 4.02
N PRO A 186 -6.75 13.96 3.68
CA PRO A 186 -7.02 14.51 2.35
C PRO A 186 -6.24 13.75 1.28
N VAL A 187 -6.93 13.26 0.24
CA VAL A 187 -6.31 12.47 -0.84
C VAL A 187 -6.73 13.02 -2.20
N LYS A 188 -5.79 13.11 -3.16
CA LYS A 188 -6.08 13.51 -4.55
C LYS A 188 -6.43 12.33 -5.46
N ALA A 189 -5.99 11.11 -5.11
CA ALA A 189 -6.34 9.88 -5.80
C ALA A 189 -6.26 8.71 -4.82
N VAL A 190 -7.37 7.99 -4.60
CA VAL A 190 -7.42 6.79 -3.76
C VAL A 190 -7.76 5.56 -4.59
N PHE A 191 -6.99 4.51 -4.39
CA PHE A 191 -7.14 3.22 -5.02
C PHE A 191 -7.46 2.16 -3.98
N PRO A 192 -8.50 1.33 -4.21
CA PRO A 192 -8.76 0.18 -3.35
C PRO A 192 -7.68 -0.87 -3.58
N MET A 193 -7.36 -1.62 -2.55
CA MET A 193 -6.49 -2.80 -2.66
C MET A 193 -7.01 -3.92 -1.76
N HIS A 194 -6.37 -5.07 -1.78
CA HIS A 194 -6.72 -6.24 -0.97
C HIS A 194 -8.06 -6.89 -1.33
N CYS A 195 -8.52 -6.70 -2.57
CA CYS A 195 -9.81 -7.23 -3.04
C CYS A 195 -9.69 -8.50 -3.91
N TRP A 196 -8.48 -9.03 -4.10
CA TRP A 196 -8.21 -10.19 -4.97
C TRP A 196 -8.78 -9.97 -6.39
N ASP A 197 -9.55 -10.93 -6.92
CA ASP A 197 -10.25 -10.82 -8.20
C ASP A 197 -11.72 -10.35 -8.03
N HIS A 198 -12.10 -9.86 -6.83
CA HIS A 198 -13.47 -9.41 -6.49
C HIS A 198 -13.64 -7.91 -6.74
N TYR A 199 -13.47 -7.48 -8.00
CA TYR A 199 -13.53 -6.06 -8.37
C TYR A 199 -14.93 -5.45 -8.24
N GLU A 200 -15.98 -6.27 -8.17
CA GLU A 200 -17.36 -5.86 -7.88
C GLU A 200 -17.49 -5.09 -6.55
N ILE A 201 -16.52 -5.26 -5.65
CA ILE A 201 -16.47 -4.52 -4.38
C ILE A 201 -16.29 -3.01 -4.61
N CYS A 202 -15.67 -2.61 -5.72
CA CYS A 202 -15.50 -1.19 -6.07
C CYS A 202 -16.85 -0.54 -6.36
N GLN A 203 -17.75 -1.25 -7.08
CA GLN A 203 -19.11 -0.77 -7.29
C GLN A 203 -19.89 -0.78 -5.98
N LYS A 204 -19.76 -1.85 -5.19
CA LYS A 204 -20.44 -1.97 -3.88
C LYS A 204 -20.11 -0.80 -2.96
N VAL A 205 -18.86 -0.35 -2.88
CA VAL A 205 -18.47 0.80 -2.04
C VAL A 205 -18.98 2.12 -2.60
N GLN A 206 -19.08 2.28 -3.91
CA GLN A 206 -19.65 3.48 -4.53
C GLN A 206 -21.16 3.59 -4.28
N ASP A 207 -21.85 2.46 -4.15
CA ASP A 207 -23.29 2.40 -3.84
C ASP A 207 -23.57 2.53 -2.33
N GLU A 208 -22.54 2.48 -1.47
CA GLU A 208 -22.68 2.56 -0.01
C GLU A 208 -23.05 4.00 0.42
N PRO A 209 -24.25 4.23 0.99
CA PRO A 209 -24.72 5.59 1.31
C PRO A 209 -23.78 6.37 2.25
N SER A 210 -23.11 5.67 3.16
CA SER A 210 -22.20 6.31 4.12
C SER A 210 -20.84 6.72 3.53
N MET A 211 -20.57 6.33 2.29
CA MET A 211 -19.38 6.70 1.52
C MET A 211 -19.62 7.88 0.57
N GLN A 212 -20.87 8.31 0.43
CA GLN A 212 -21.20 9.46 -0.42
C GLN A 212 -20.46 10.71 0.02
N GLY A 213 -19.85 11.43 -0.93
CA GLY A 213 -19.03 12.61 -0.69
C GLY A 213 -17.57 12.31 -0.28
N LEU A 214 -17.22 11.06 0.03
CA LEU A 214 -15.85 10.66 0.33
C LEU A 214 -15.11 10.09 -0.89
N LEU A 215 -15.84 9.69 -1.93
CA LEU A 215 -15.30 8.97 -3.09
C LEU A 215 -15.07 9.86 -4.32
N GLU A 216 -14.98 11.18 -4.16
CA GLU A 216 -14.72 12.10 -5.29
C GLU A 216 -13.45 11.76 -6.07
N HIS A 217 -12.43 11.28 -5.37
CA HIS A 217 -11.12 10.92 -5.92
C HIS A 217 -10.86 9.42 -5.92
N PHE A 218 -11.91 8.61 -5.89
CA PHE A 218 -11.81 7.16 -5.91
C PHE A 218 -11.61 6.64 -7.33
N HIS A 219 -10.63 5.78 -7.50
CA HIS A 219 -10.30 5.11 -8.76
C HIS A 219 -10.65 3.62 -8.65
N PRO A 220 -11.79 3.17 -9.17
CA PRO A 220 -12.17 1.76 -9.12
C PRO A 220 -11.23 0.90 -9.96
N ILE A 221 -10.98 -0.32 -9.48
CA ILE A 221 -10.24 -1.34 -10.22
C ILE A 221 -11.24 -2.23 -10.92
N GLU A 222 -10.99 -2.51 -12.20
CA GLU A 222 -11.83 -3.36 -13.04
C GLU A 222 -11.11 -4.61 -13.54
N TYR A 223 -9.77 -4.52 -13.73
CA TYR A 223 -8.94 -5.62 -14.23
C TYR A 223 -7.46 -5.45 -13.85
N LYS A 224 -6.74 -6.55 -13.91
CA LYS A 224 -5.28 -6.59 -13.70
C LYS A 224 -4.54 -5.84 -14.81
N GLY A 225 -3.52 -5.07 -14.45
CA GLY A 225 -2.75 -4.26 -15.37
C GLY A 225 -3.41 -2.94 -15.75
N GLN A 226 -4.50 -2.55 -15.07
CA GLN A 226 -5.15 -1.26 -15.30
C GLN A 226 -4.22 -0.10 -14.93
N GLU A 227 -4.22 0.94 -15.78
CA GLU A 227 -3.32 2.08 -15.64
C GLU A 227 -4.09 3.41 -15.58
N TRP A 228 -3.55 4.35 -14.81
CA TRP A 228 -4.07 5.72 -14.73
C TRP A 228 -2.93 6.72 -14.85
N THR A 229 -3.19 7.82 -15.57
CA THR A 229 -2.29 8.98 -15.61
C THR A 229 -2.88 10.09 -14.76
N LEU A 230 -2.17 10.45 -13.70
CA LEU A 230 -2.56 11.48 -12.75
C LEU A 230 -1.75 12.78 -13.01
N CYS A 231 -2.41 13.92 -12.88
CA CYS A 231 -1.80 15.25 -13.07
C CYS A 231 -0.83 15.66 -11.96
#